data_de53d61e9bbb2b37a296723d3e6f8c91
#
_entry.id   de53d61e9bbb2b37a296723d3e6f8c91
#
_cell.length_a   1.000
_cell.length_b   1.000
_cell.length_c   1.000
_cell.angle_alpha   90.00
_cell.angle_beta   90.00
_cell.angle_gamma   90.00
#
_symmetry.space_group_name_H-M   'P 1'
#
loop_
_entity.id
_entity.type
_entity.pdbx_description
1 polymer ?
#
loop_
_entity_poly.entity_id
_entity_poly.type
_entity_poly.pdbx_seq_one_letter_code
_entity_poly.pdbx_strand_id
1 'polypeptide(L)'
;MTNRNLVVQFFMKPEGFSDPEYNSLRNNNDLLKYSLKSAELYAKKVGADYKLVTEPKVKWKHPTFERLDLFYNEKWWEDYDHILYLDTDVIVWPQAPSVFELYKDLESFKPVRDKRAERY
;
A
#
# COMPACT_ATOMS: atom_id res chain seq x y z
N MET A 1 8.74 -15.77 13.27
CA MET A 1 7.60 -16.12 12.41
C MET A 1 7.30 -14.96 11.48
N THR A 2 7.07 -15.27 10.22
CA THR A 2 6.65 -14.27 9.25
C THR A 2 5.20 -13.88 9.49
N ASN A 3 4.88 -12.58 9.50
CA ASN A 3 3.50 -12.14 9.53
C ASN A 3 2.82 -12.57 8.24
N ARG A 4 1.57 -13.03 8.36
CA ARG A 4 0.80 -13.45 7.18
C ARG A 4 -0.01 -12.32 6.57
N ASN A 5 0.06 -11.13 7.14
CA ASN A 5 -0.66 -9.94 6.67
C ASN A 5 0.32 -8.84 6.31
N LEU A 6 0.04 -8.14 5.24
CA LEU A 6 0.88 -7.06 4.73
C LEU A 6 0.05 -5.81 4.46
N VAL A 7 0.58 -4.67 4.87
CA VAL A 7 0.11 -3.36 4.41
C VAL A 7 1.15 -2.84 3.41
N VAL A 8 0.73 -2.53 2.20
CA VAL A 8 1.63 -2.11 1.13
C VAL A 8 1.18 -0.80 0.51
N GLN A 9 2.15 0.07 0.23
CA GLN A 9 1.94 1.29 -0.54
C GLN A 9 2.97 1.36 -1.65
N PHE A 10 2.61 2.00 -2.75
CA PHE A 10 3.49 2.18 -3.90
C PHE A 10 3.73 3.67 -4.11
N PHE A 11 5.00 4.09 -4.06
CA PHE A 11 5.40 5.43 -4.44
C PHE A 11 6.69 5.32 -5.26
N MET A 12 6.51 5.19 -6.56
CA MET A 12 7.61 4.94 -7.48
C MET A 12 8.51 6.16 -7.59
N LYS A 13 9.82 5.90 -7.65
CA LYS A 13 10.79 6.92 -7.97
C LYS A 13 10.60 7.30 -9.44
N PRO A 14 10.36 8.58 -9.77
CA PRO A 14 10.20 8.98 -11.17
C PRO A 14 11.47 8.69 -11.97
N GLU A 15 11.28 8.37 -13.23
CA GLU A 15 12.41 8.13 -14.14
C GLU A 15 13.32 9.35 -14.20
N GLY A 16 14.62 9.11 -14.09
CA GLY A 16 15.61 10.18 -14.11
C GLY A 16 15.88 10.84 -12.75
N PHE A 17 15.09 10.52 -11.72
CA PHE A 17 15.34 11.08 -10.38
C PHE A 17 16.48 10.32 -9.70
N SER A 18 17.39 11.08 -9.08
CA SER A 18 18.36 10.50 -8.15
C SER A 18 17.71 10.17 -6.81
N ASP A 19 18.38 9.37 -5.98
CA ASP A 19 17.88 9.07 -4.64
C ASP A 19 17.68 10.34 -3.79
N PRO A 20 18.62 11.32 -3.78
CA PRO A 20 18.38 12.57 -3.07
C PRO A 20 17.15 13.34 -3.57
N GLU A 21 16.93 13.39 -4.89
CA GLU A 21 15.75 14.05 -5.46
C GLU A 21 14.46 13.36 -5.03
N TYR A 22 14.45 12.03 -5.05
CA TYR A 22 13.29 11.25 -4.62
C TYR A 22 13.00 11.47 -3.13
N ASN A 23 14.03 11.48 -2.28
CA ASN A 23 13.87 11.72 -0.86
C ASN A 23 13.36 13.12 -0.58
N SER A 24 13.82 14.12 -1.34
CA SER A 24 13.33 15.49 -1.24
C SER A 24 11.85 15.56 -1.60
N LEU A 25 11.44 14.89 -2.67
CA LEU A 25 10.04 14.85 -3.08
C LEU A 25 9.16 14.28 -1.97
N ARG A 26 9.59 13.19 -1.35
CA ARG A 26 8.87 12.56 -0.25
C ARG A 26 8.76 13.49 0.96
N ASN A 27 9.87 14.11 1.34
CA ASN A 27 9.96 14.90 2.56
C ASN A 27 9.24 16.24 2.45
N ASN A 28 9.06 16.76 1.23
CA ASN A 28 8.41 18.05 1.00
C ASN A 28 6.91 17.92 0.67
N ASN A 29 6.39 16.69 0.65
CA ASN A 29 4.96 16.45 0.42
C ASN A 29 4.32 15.99 1.73
N ASP A 30 3.62 16.90 2.40
CA ASP A 30 3.05 16.63 3.72
C ASP A 30 1.97 15.53 3.67
N LEU A 31 1.10 15.56 2.67
CA LEU A 31 0.07 14.54 2.53
C LEU A 31 0.70 13.15 2.39
N LEU A 32 1.73 13.04 1.54
CA LEU A 32 2.44 11.79 1.36
C LEU A 32 3.09 11.33 2.66
N LYS A 33 3.77 12.24 3.37
CA LYS A 33 4.41 11.91 4.65
C LYS A 33 3.40 11.36 5.65
N TYR A 34 2.27 12.02 5.81
CA TYR A 34 1.24 11.57 6.74
C TYR A 34 0.60 10.26 6.31
N SER A 35 0.39 10.08 5.01
CA SER A 35 -0.13 8.81 4.49
C SER A 35 0.80 7.65 4.82
N LEU A 36 2.08 7.80 4.50
CA LEU A 36 3.08 6.75 4.75
C LEU A 36 3.20 6.45 6.24
N LYS A 37 3.25 7.49 7.07
CA LYS A 37 3.40 7.31 8.51
C LYS A 37 2.18 6.64 9.13
N SER A 38 0.99 7.07 8.74
CA SER A 38 -0.26 6.51 9.27
C SER A 38 -0.42 5.04 8.88
N ALA A 39 -0.06 4.69 7.65
CA ALA A 39 -0.13 3.31 7.18
C ALA A 39 0.86 2.40 7.91
N GLU A 40 2.08 2.90 8.13
CA GLU A 40 3.10 2.15 8.87
C GLU A 40 2.68 1.91 10.33
N LEU A 41 2.13 2.95 10.98
CA LEU A 41 1.63 2.83 12.35
C LEU A 41 0.44 1.87 12.42
N TYR A 42 -0.44 1.94 11.42
CA TYR A 42 -1.58 1.02 11.36
C TYR A 42 -1.11 -0.44 11.23
N ALA A 43 -0.15 -0.69 10.33
CA ALA A 43 0.41 -2.03 10.15
C ALA A 43 0.97 -2.56 11.47
N LYS A 44 1.73 -1.74 12.18
CA LYS A 44 2.31 -2.11 13.47
C LYS A 44 1.22 -2.40 14.51
N LYS A 45 0.17 -1.59 14.53
CA LYS A 45 -0.95 -1.76 15.47
C LYS A 45 -1.68 -3.08 15.26
N VAL A 46 -1.90 -3.48 14.01
CA VAL A 46 -2.66 -4.70 13.67
C VAL A 46 -1.78 -5.93 13.51
N GLY A 47 -0.46 -5.80 13.77
CA GLY A 47 0.46 -6.93 13.72
C GLY A 47 0.81 -7.37 12.30
N ALA A 48 0.75 -6.46 11.35
CA ALA A 48 1.09 -6.73 9.95
C ALA A 48 2.46 -6.16 9.60
N ASP A 49 3.06 -6.70 8.55
CA ASP A 49 4.25 -6.09 7.97
C ASP A 49 3.85 -4.85 7.16
N TYR A 50 4.77 -3.92 7.00
CA TYR A 50 4.58 -2.75 6.17
C TYR A 50 5.65 -2.72 5.08
N LYS A 51 5.24 -2.42 3.85
CA LYS A 51 6.17 -2.28 2.74
C LYS A 51 5.82 -1.09 1.86
N LEU A 52 6.82 -0.26 1.59
CA LEU A 52 6.70 0.80 0.59
C LEU A 52 7.51 0.38 -0.64
N VAL A 53 6.83 0.21 -1.76
CA VAL A 53 7.47 -0.17 -3.03
C VAL A 53 7.85 1.11 -3.77
N THR A 54 9.14 1.25 -4.07
CA THR A 54 9.69 2.45 -4.69
C THR A 54 10.26 2.18 -6.10
N GLU A 55 10.57 0.93 -6.41
CA GLU A 55 11.16 0.56 -7.69
C GLU A 55 10.11 -0.09 -8.58
N PRO A 56 9.99 0.35 -9.85
CA PRO A 56 9.01 -0.25 -10.76
C PRO A 56 9.41 -1.69 -11.13
N LYS A 57 8.46 -2.59 -11.07
CA LYS A 57 8.68 -4.00 -11.41
C LYS A 57 8.03 -4.36 -12.74
N VAL A 58 6.87 -3.80 -13.00
CA VAL A 58 6.13 -4.05 -14.23
C VAL A 58 6.62 -3.15 -15.36
N LYS A 59 7.09 -1.96 -15.01
CA LYS A 59 7.65 -0.97 -15.94
C LYS A 59 6.67 -0.55 -17.04
N TRP A 60 5.41 -0.41 -16.68
CA TRP A 60 4.40 0.12 -17.59
C TRP A 60 4.53 1.64 -17.69
N LYS A 61 3.84 2.24 -18.67
CA LYS A 61 3.94 3.66 -18.95
C LYS A 61 3.63 4.57 -17.77
N HIS A 62 2.72 4.16 -16.90
CA HIS A 62 2.30 4.97 -15.77
C HIS A 62 2.56 4.23 -14.46
N PRO A 63 3.15 4.91 -13.45
CA PRO A 63 3.45 4.27 -12.17
C PRO A 63 2.24 3.67 -11.47
N THR A 64 1.04 4.18 -11.71
CA THR A 64 -0.20 3.65 -11.16
C THR A 64 -0.41 2.17 -11.48
N PHE A 65 0.11 1.71 -12.61
CA PHE A 65 -0.03 0.31 -13.03
C PHE A 65 0.87 -0.64 -12.26
N GLU A 66 1.86 -0.15 -11.53
CA GLU A 66 2.76 -1.02 -10.76
C GLU A 66 2.02 -1.81 -9.68
N ARG A 67 0.91 -1.30 -9.17
CA ARG A 67 0.08 -2.02 -8.18
C ARG A 67 -0.47 -3.33 -8.73
N LEU A 68 -0.56 -3.48 -10.05
CA LEU A 68 -1.05 -4.70 -10.68
C LEU A 68 -0.10 -5.88 -10.44
N ASP A 69 1.15 -5.62 -10.04
CA ASP A 69 2.07 -6.68 -9.65
C ASP A 69 1.48 -7.53 -8.52
N LEU A 70 0.67 -6.95 -7.65
CA LEU A 70 0.00 -7.68 -6.57
C LEU A 70 -0.93 -8.77 -7.09
N PHE A 71 -1.47 -8.61 -8.28
CA PHE A 71 -2.40 -9.59 -8.88
C PHE A 71 -1.70 -10.67 -9.69
N TYR A 72 -0.58 -10.33 -10.32
CA TYR A 72 0.06 -11.21 -11.29
C TYR A 72 1.34 -11.84 -10.78
N ASN A 73 1.94 -11.32 -9.72
CA ASN A 73 3.17 -11.84 -9.16
C ASN A 73 2.86 -12.70 -7.93
N GLU A 74 2.92 -14.01 -8.11
CA GLU A 74 2.60 -14.97 -7.06
C GLU A 74 3.52 -14.86 -5.84
N LYS A 75 4.71 -14.30 -5.99
CA LYS A 75 5.67 -14.16 -4.89
C LYS A 75 5.11 -13.38 -3.71
N TRP A 76 4.23 -12.40 -3.96
CA TRP A 76 3.57 -11.67 -2.90
C TRP A 76 2.77 -12.60 -1.98
N TRP A 77 2.15 -13.64 -2.57
CA TRP A 77 1.23 -14.53 -1.89
C TRP A 77 1.91 -15.76 -1.29
N GLU A 78 3.21 -15.93 -1.51
CA GLU A 78 3.99 -16.97 -0.86
C GLU A 78 4.18 -16.66 0.63
N ASP A 79 4.32 -15.38 0.98
CA ASP A 79 4.61 -14.94 2.33
C ASP A 79 3.38 -14.41 3.07
N TYR A 80 2.33 -14.01 2.35
CA TYR A 80 1.18 -13.33 2.93
C TYR A 80 -0.14 -13.96 2.53
N ASP A 81 -1.03 -14.08 3.51
CA ASP A 81 -2.40 -14.54 3.28
C ASP A 81 -3.32 -13.38 2.87
N HIS A 82 -3.09 -12.21 3.44
CA HIS A 82 -3.88 -11.02 3.17
C HIS A 82 -2.97 -9.83 2.93
N ILE A 83 -3.28 -9.06 1.92
CA ILE A 83 -2.54 -7.85 1.57
C ILE A 83 -3.51 -6.69 1.49
N LEU A 84 -3.24 -5.64 2.28
CA LEU A 84 -3.97 -4.38 2.20
C LEU A 84 -3.14 -3.39 1.40
N TYR A 85 -3.67 -3.01 0.25
CA TYR A 85 -3.08 -1.96 -0.58
C TYR A 85 -3.73 -0.62 -0.23
N LEU A 86 -2.91 0.39 0.04
CA LEU A 86 -3.36 1.75 0.32
C LEU A 86 -2.70 2.72 -0.65
N ASP A 87 -3.49 3.61 -1.23
CA ASP A 87 -2.96 4.71 -2.01
C ASP A 87 -2.18 5.67 -1.11
N THR A 88 -1.22 6.39 -1.67
CA THR A 88 -0.35 7.28 -0.91
C THR A 88 -0.99 8.63 -0.57
N ASP A 89 -2.25 8.81 -0.91
CA ASP A 89 -3.06 9.96 -0.50
C ASP A 89 -4.10 9.59 0.56
N VAL A 90 -4.05 8.36 1.07
CA VAL A 90 -4.95 7.89 2.14
C VAL A 90 -4.25 8.04 3.48
N ILE A 91 -4.93 8.65 4.44
CA ILE A 91 -4.46 8.74 5.83
C ILE A 91 -5.31 7.80 6.67
N VAL A 92 -4.66 6.89 7.39
CA VAL A 92 -5.36 5.90 8.22
C VAL A 92 -5.58 6.47 9.61
N TRP A 93 -6.82 6.40 10.09
CA TRP A 93 -7.15 6.84 11.44
C TRP A 93 -6.48 5.95 12.49
N PRO A 94 -5.96 6.52 13.58
CA PRO A 94 -5.35 5.71 14.65
C PRO A 94 -6.29 4.69 15.27
N GLN A 95 -7.60 4.97 15.26
CA GLN A 95 -8.62 4.07 15.82
C GLN A 95 -9.23 3.13 14.78
N ALA A 96 -8.72 3.11 13.55
CA ALA A 96 -9.26 2.23 12.51
C ALA A 96 -9.18 0.76 12.95
N PRO A 97 -10.25 -0.01 12.78
CA PRO A 97 -10.22 -1.43 13.14
C PRO A 97 -9.33 -2.22 12.18
N SER A 98 -8.92 -3.41 12.60
CA SER A 98 -8.10 -4.27 11.75
C SER A 98 -8.94 -4.83 10.61
N VAL A 99 -8.61 -4.44 9.37
CA VAL A 99 -9.27 -5.01 8.19
C VAL A 99 -8.95 -6.50 8.05
N PHE A 100 -7.82 -6.94 8.58
CA PHE A 100 -7.42 -8.35 8.52
C PHE A 100 -8.33 -9.20 9.40
N GLU A 101 -8.80 -8.67 10.51
CA GLU A 101 -9.77 -9.36 11.35
C GLU A 101 -11.17 -9.33 10.74
N LEU A 102 -11.56 -8.20 10.14
CA LEU A 102 -12.88 -8.05 9.53
C LEU A 102 -13.05 -8.97 8.31
N TYR A 103 -11.98 -9.23 7.58
CA TYR A 103 -12.02 -9.98 6.33
C TYR A 103 -11.12 -11.22 6.37
N LYS A 104 -10.90 -11.81 7.53
CA LYS A 104 -9.97 -12.93 7.70
C LYS A 104 -10.31 -14.15 6.86
N ASP A 105 -11.57 -14.33 6.50
CA ASP A 105 -12.03 -15.47 5.70
C ASP A 105 -12.15 -15.14 4.21
N LEU A 106 -11.69 -13.94 3.81
CA LEU A 106 -11.74 -13.50 2.44
C LEU A 106 -10.70 -14.23 1.59
N GLU A 107 -11.14 -14.88 0.52
CA GLU A 107 -10.27 -15.63 -0.40
C GLU A 107 -10.06 -14.92 -1.73
N SER A 108 -10.74 -13.81 -1.96
CA SER A 108 -10.66 -13.08 -3.23
C SER A 108 -10.55 -11.58 -2.99
N PHE A 109 -10.15 -10.87 -4.04
CA PHE A 109 -10.00 -9.42 -4.00
C PHE A 109 -11.30 -8.74 -3.62
N LYS A 110 -11.22 -7.77 -2.72
CA LYS A 110 -12.36 -6.97 -2.32
C LYS A 110 -11.94 -5.50 -2.18
N PRO A 111 -12.39 -4.63 -3.09
CA PRO A 111 -12.09 -3.21 -2.98
C PRO A 111 -12.92 -2.56 -1.87
N VAL A 112 -12.33 -1.57 -1.20
CA VAL A 112 -13.08 -0.71 -0.29
C VAL A 112 -13.92 0.25 -1.14
N ARG A 113 -15.22 0.28 -0.86
CA ARG A 113 -16.13 1.15 -1.61
C ARG A 113 -16.01 2.60 -1.17
N ASP A 114 -15.88 3.48 -2.15
CA ASP A 114 -16.05 4.92 -1.97
C ASP A 114 -17.54 5.21 -2.10
N LYS A 115 -18.12 5.87 -1.10
CA LYS A 115 -19.54 6.22 -1.12
C LYS A 115 -19.92 7.09 -2.32
N ARG A 116 -18.97 7.86 -2.83
CA ARG A 116 -19.20 8.65 -4.04
C ARG A 116 -19.29 7.78 -5.28
N ALA A 117 -18.55 6.69 -5.33
CA ALA A 117 -18.58 5.76 -6.44
C ALA A 117 -19.91 5.00 -6.52
N GLU A 118 -20.60 4.80 -5.41
CA GLU A 118 -21.89 4.13 -5.39
C GLU A 118 -23.01 4.92 -6.08
N ARG A 119 -22.75 6.18 -6.38
CA ARG A 119 -23.72 7.07 -7.04
C ARG A 119 -23.67 7.00 -8.57
N TYR A 120 -22.72 6.26 -9.09
CA TYR A 120 -22.52 6.17 -10.54
C TYR A 120 -22.95 4.79 -11.10
#